data_9c1d18fa4e98a62c1b589f030c1a571a
#
_entry.id   9c1d18fa4e98a62c1b589f030c1a571a
#
_cell.length_a   1.000
_cell.length_b   1.000
_cell.length_c   1.000
_cell.angle_alpha   90.00
_cell.angle_beta   90.00
_cell.angle_gamma   90.00
#
_symmetry.space_group_name_H-M   'P 1'
#
loop_
_entity.id
_entity.type
_entity.pdbx_description
1 polymer ?
#
loop_
_entity_poly.entity_id
_entity_poly.type
_entity_poly.pdbx_seq_one_letter_code
_entity_poly.pdbx_strand_id
1 'polypeptide(L)'
;DFMNSHVSKIINFFLFISLLSGNLFAQTIQYSGLSFLSQNKDTKDLFPNTLKLEPHLRKVIFNHLKSNIQDESPISLSVSESFKDGTLSLIVAVDSERVASIFFNNKCFNTYSVGAQVIIFSTKDQSILSIKPHTARKLYSDDPVQGSCKDRRSQIDLLRFSEIFYGLDISKSNYKDYINLEDAEIISAIQIESLKNKSYASDNSFLQPIFSNIFSANPKDINATNFFVGIDDVVIENLALSQMRGESEYSENYEFSDFFGFNQSIYKIWAGQQFSKWFSQTYNYPIIPFIKGKALGRDVAIKFADTGEILNLTLPSLDFGFVLKIRGLKKVKLDESSHREVFGWAAFGEIEFHNVGIEMITSIKLKNVLTEEINKVDDVDDWGNFNVSTNRIFKDYVDNSKKLDKNWLSKATKLKKKEFNKHFNIIKKSIGLEDG
;
A
#
# COMPACT_ATOMS: atom_id res chain seq x y z
N ASP A 1 50.43 44.57 -23.33
CA ASP A 1 49.01 44.28 -23.67
C ASP A 1 48.72 42.77 -23.81
N PHE A 2 49.68 41.94 -24.18
CA PHE A 2 49.44 40.50 -24.37
C PHE A 2 49.30 39.73 -23.04
N MET A 3 49.96 40.17 -21.98
CA MET A 3 49.95 39.51 -20.66
C MET A 3 48.60 39.72 -19.90
N ASN A 4 47.96 40.85 -20.07
CA ASN A 4 46.68 41.15 -19.41
C ASN A 4 45.48 40.34 -19.98
N SER A 5 45.55 39.98 -21.27
CA SER A 5 44.48 39.14 -21.91
C SER A 5 44.45 37.70 -21.43
N HIS A 6 45.58 37.10 -21.12
CA HIS A 6 45.65 35.73 -20.63
C HIS A 6 45.25 35.60 -19.16
N VAL A 7 45.62 36.58 -18.34
CA VAL A 7 45.25 36.60 -16.90
C VAL A 7 43.72 36.77 -16.76
N SER A 8 43.11 37.64 -17.56
CA SER A 8 41.64 37.80 -17.57
C SER A 8 40.89 36.51 -18.00
N LYS A 9 41.40 35.77 -18.96
CA LYS A 9 40.80 34.50 -19.40
C LYS A 9 40.94 33.39 -18.36
N ILE A 10 42.05 33.34 -17.65
CA ILE A 10 42.31 32.37 -16.56
C ILE A 10 41.37 32.70 -15.37
N ILE A 11 41.23 33.95 -15.00
CA ILE A 11 40.33 34.37 -13.91
C ILE A 11 38.88 34.09 -14.27
N ASN A 12 38.44 34.33 -15.50
CA ASN A 12 37.09 33.98 -15.94
C ASN A 12 36.87 32.49 -16.01
N PHE A 13 37.87 31.68 -16.36
CA PHE A 13 37.77 30.23 -16.35
C PHE A 13 37.67 29.67 -14.92
N PHE A 14 38.43 30.21 -13.98
CA PHE A 14 38.31 29.82 -12.56
C PHE A 14 37.00 30.31 -11.93
N LEU A 15 36.50 31.51 -12.31
CA LEU A 15 35.18 31.99 -11.89
C LEU A 15 34.06 31.12 -12.49
N PHE A 16 34.21 30.67 -13.75
CA PHE A 16 33.24 29.78 -14.39
C PHE A 16 33.26 28.35 -13.76
N ILE A 17 34.45 27.84 -13.39
CA ILE A 17 34.55 26.58 -12.65
C ILE A 17 33.99 26.73 -11.22
N SER A 18 34.22 27.85 -10.54
CA SER A 18 33.62 28.10 -9.22
C SER A 18 32.13 28.33 -9.26
N LEU A 19 31.58 28.84 -10.39
CA LEU A 19 30.13 28.92 -10.62
C LEU A 19 29.53 27.60 -11.03
N LEU A 20 30.28 26.70 -11.67
CA LEU A 20 29.87 25.33 -11.96
C LEU A 20 30.05 24.39 -10.75
N SER A 21 30.94 24.68 -9.83
CA SER A 21 31.03 24.02 -8.53
C SER A 21 30.04 24.60 -7.49
N GLY A 22 29.29 25.64 -7.88
CA GLY A 22 28.21 26.18 -7.11
C GLY A 22 27.07 25.17 -6.99
N ASN A 23 26.98 24.55 -5.81
CA ASN A 23 25.83 23.80 -5.32
C ASN A 23 25.57 22.40 -5.90
N LEU A 24 26.57 21.56 -6.01
CA LEU A 24 26.41 20.15 -5.70
C LEU A 24 26.34 19.98 -4.16
N PHE A 25 25.52 20.77 -3.46
CA PHE A 25 25.03 20.31 -2.17
C PHE A 25 24.22 19.06 -2.48
N ALA A 26 24.76 17.92 -2.07
CA ALA A 26 24.02 16.67 -2.14
C ALA A 26 22.67 16.93 -1.45
N GLN A 27 21.58 16.94 -2.23
CA GLN A 27 20.25 17.17 -1.72
C GLN A 27 19.99 16.08 -0.70
N THR A 28 19.82 16.43 0.57
CA THR A 28 19.57 15.45 1.63
C THR A 28 18.07 15.18 1.72
N ILE A 29 17.73 13.92 1.98
CA ILE A 29 16.35 13.50 2.26
C ILE A 29 16.20 13.51 3.79
N GLN A 30 15.25 14.28 4.28
CA GLN A 30 14.98 14.40 5.71
C GLN A 30 13.87 13.42 6.12
N TYR A 31 14.17 12.45 7.00
CA TYR A 31 13.12 11.62 7.60
C TYR A 31 12.30 12.47 8.57
N SER A 32 11.01 12.62 8.30
CA SER A 32 10.13 13.52 9.06
C SER A 32 9.20 12.79 10.02
N GLY A 33 8.81 11.55 9.75
CA GLY A 33 7.99 10.83 10.72
C GLY A 33 7.03 9.79 10.17
N LEU A 34 6.01 9.48 10.97
CA LEU A 34 4.95 8.52 10.70
C LEU A 34 3.63 9.24 10.42
N SER A 35 2.87 8.72 9.47
CA SER A 35 1.59 9.27 9.05
C SER A 35 0.56 8.17 8.83
N PHE A 36 -0.70 8.58 8.64
CA PHE A 36 -1.79 7.72 8.21
C PHE A 36 -2.44 8.29 6.96
N LEU A 37 -2.63 7.46 5.93
CA LEU A 37 -3.29 7.87 4.70
C LEU A 37 -4.81 7.84 4.87
N SER A 38 -5.31 8.76 5.68
CA SER A 38 -6.73 8.96 5.94
C SER A 38 -7.01 10.40 6.33
N GLN A 39 -8.27 10.82 6.19
CA GLN A 39 -8.70 12.04 6.85
C GLN A 39 -8.68 11.85 8.36
N ASN A 40 -8.30 12.86 9.12
CA ASN A 40 -8.17 12.79 10.60
C ASN A 40 -9.40 12.17 11.30
N LYS A 41 -10.61 12.49 10.84
CA LYS A 41 -11.87 11.94 11.38
C LYS A 41 -12.05 10.43 11.17
N ASP A 42 -11.47 9.89 10.11
CA ASP A 42 -11.62 8.47 9.72
C ASP A 42 -10.45 7.61 10.24
N THR A 43 -9.37 8.21 10.73
CA THR A 43 -8.14 7.48 11.14
C THR A 43 -8.43 6.44 12.22
N LYS A 44 -9.24 6.78 13.22
CA LYS A 44 -9.57 5.86 14.31
C LYS A 44 -10.35 4.64 13.84
N ASP A 45 -11.22 4.81 12.86
CA ASP A 45 -12.05 3.72 12.33
C ASP A 45 -11.28 2.85 11.33
N LEU A 46 -10.34 3.45 10.58
CA LEU A 46 -9.57 2.76 9.56
C LEU A 46 -8.33 2.05 10.12
N PHE A 47 -7.74 2.56 11.21
CA PHE A 47 -6.49 2.06 11.80
C PHE A 47 -6.60 1.89 13.32
N PRO A 48 -7.62 1.17 13.84
CA PRO A 48 -7.91 1.14 15.28
C PRO A 48 -6.77 0.57 16.12
N ASN A 49 -6.01 -0.40 15.61
CA ASN A 49 -4.89 -1.00 16.32
C ASN A 49 -3.57 -0.29 16.03
N THR A 50 -3.29 0.03 14.78
CA THR A 50 -2.05 0.74 14.41
C THR A 50 -1.99 2.12 15.06
N LEU A 51 -3.13 2.80 15.21
CA LEU A 51 -3.18 4.09 15.91
C LEU A 51 -2.80 3.97 17.39
N LYS A 52 -3.17 2.87 18.07
CA LYS A 52 -2.73 2.59 19.44
C LYS A 52 -1.24 2.31 19.52
N LEU A 53 -0.67 1.66 18.49
CA LEU A 53 0.75 1.34 18.40
C LEU A 53 1.61 2.53 17.95
N GLU A 54 1.02 3.57 17.36
CA GLU A 54 1.71 4.68 16.72
C GLU A 54 2.82 5.31 17.58
N PRO A 55 2.59 5.67 18.86
CA PRO A 55 3.62 6.32 19.67
C PRO A 55 4.88 5.44 19.80
N HIS A 56 4.69 4.12 19.88
CA HIS A 56 5.79 3.17 19.97
C HIS A 56 6.45 2.94 18.62
N LEU A 57 5.68 2.71 17.56
CA LEU A 57 6.17 2.56 16.19
C LEU A 57 7.06 3.74 15.78
N ARG A 58 6.59 4.96 16.02
CA ARG A 58 7.32 6.19 15.76
C ARG A 58 8.69 6.21 16.45
N LYS A 59 8.73 5.88 17.75
CA LYS A 59 9.98 5.81 18.53
C LYS A 59 10.92 4.72 18.03
N VAL A 60 10.41 3.53 17.71
CA VAL A 60 11.22 2.43 17.19
C VAL A 60 11.85 2.79 15.86
N ILE A 61 11.06 3.35 14.94
CA ILE A 61 11.57 3.78 13.62
C ILE A 61 12.65 4.86 13.83
N PHE A 62 12.35 5.91 14.59
CA PHE A 62 13.28 7.00 14.83
C PHE A 62 14.62 6.52 15.45
N ASN A 63 14.55 5.71 16.52
CA ASN A 63 15.74 5.21 17.20
C ASN A 63 16.56 4.28 16.32
N HIS A 64 15.90 3.42 15.52
CA HIS A 64 16.60 2.55 14.58
C HIS A 64 17.34 3.36 13.52
N LEU A 65 16.69 4.37 12.93
CA LEU A 65 17.30 5.25 11.95
C LEU A 65 18.47 6.03 12.57
N LYS A 66 18.28 6.61 13.76
CA LYS A 66 19.30 7.36 14.48
C LYS A 66 20.57 6.54 14.77
N SER A 67 20.40 5.24 15.03
CA SER A 67 21.53 4.35 15.33
C SER A 67 22.24 3.82 14.09
N ASN A 68 21.66 3.93 12.90
CA ASN A 68 22.17 3.30 11.68
C ASN A 68 22.44 4.29 10.53
N ILE A 69 21.97 5.54 10.61
CA ILE A 69 22.35 6.59 9.64
C ILE A 69 23.80 6.99 9.89
N GLN A 70 24.61 6.88 8.85
CA GLN A 70 26.03 7.32 8.86
C GLN A 70 26.12 8.78 8.43
N ASP A 71 27.19 9.47 8.80
CA ASP A 71 27.40 10.90 8.50
C ASP A 71 27.39 11.21 6.99
N GLU A 72 27.81 10.25 6.17
CA GLU A 72 27.81 10.39 4.69
C GLU A 72 26.50 9.95 4.03
N SER A 73 25.49 9.54 4.81
CA SER A 73 24.19 9.12 4.29
C SER A 73 23.49 10.28 3.60
N PRO A 74 22.85 10.05 2.44
CA PRO A 74 21.98 11.05 1.82
C PRO A 74 20.69 11.31 2.64
N ILE A 75 20.50 10.57 3.73
CA ILE A 75 19.36 10.70 4.63
C ILE A 75 19.80 11.36 5.93
N SER A 76 19.04 12.36 6.35
CA SER A 76 19.17 13.02 7.64
C SER A 76 17.91 12.80 8.48
N LEU A 77 18.04 12.87 9.80
CA LEU A 77 16.90 12.90 10.69
C LEU A 77 16.42 14.33 10.87
N SER A 78 15.11 14.54 10.76
CA SER A 78 14.51 15.79 11.20
C SER A 78 14.43 15.81 12.71
N VAL A 79 15.02 16.85 13.31
CA VAL A 79 14.94 17.16 14.74
C VAL A 79 14.19 18.47 14.94
N SER A 80 13.37 18.90 13.99
CA SER A 80 12.77 20.24 14.06
C SER A 80 11.27 20.21 13.76
N GLU A 81 10.58 21.09 14.44
CA GLU A 81 9.14 21.36 14.39
C GLU A 81 8.63 21.86 13.04
N SER A 82 9.51 22.04 12.05
CA SER A 82 9.15 22.52 10.72
C SER A 82 10.02 21.90 9.63
N PHE A 83 9.43 21.69 8.46
CA PHE A 83 10.21 21.36 7.27
C PHE A 83 11.12 22.53 6.91
N LYS A 84 12.37 22.24 6.57
CA LYS A 84 13.23 23.25 5.94
C LYS A 84 12.75 23.43 4.51
N ASP A 85 12.42 24.68 4.16
CA ASP A 85 12.01 25.00 2.79
C ASP A 85 13.05 24.54 1.77
N GLY A 86 12.55 23.86 0.72
CA GLY A 86 13.37 23.38 -0.38
C GLY A 86 14.11 22.06 -0.11
N THR A 87 13.81 21.37 0.98
CA THR A 87 14.35 20.03 1.27
C THR A 87 13.43 18.92 0.74
N LEU A 88 13.99 17.72 0.57
CA LEU A 88 13.21 16.51 0.36
C LEU A 88 12.84 15.92 1.72
N SER A 89 11.58 15.59 1.89
CA SER A 89 11.07 14.97 3.11
C SER A 89 10.62 13.54 2.84
N LEU A 90 10.96 12.63 3.75
CA LEU A 90 10.57 11.23 3.73
C LEU A 90 9.68 10.92 4.92
N ILE A 91 8.55 10.30 4.65
CA ILE A 91 7.62 9.81 5.67
C ILE A 91 7.32 8.34 5.46
N VAL A 92 6.96 7.66 6.55
CA VAL A 92 6.31 6.35 6.51
C VAL A 92 4.82 6.57 6.74
N ALA A 93 4.00 6.23 5.76
CA ALA A 93 2.56 6.45 5.82
C ALA A 93 1.82 5.10 5.83
N VAL A 94 1.13 4.80 6.94
CA VAL A 94 0.26 3.62 7.03
C VAL A 94 -0.96 3.84 6.14
N ASP A 95 -1.23 2.90 5.25
CA ASP A 95 -2.29 3.03 4.25
C ASP A 95 -3.44 2.05 4.43
N SER A 96 -3.21 0.94 5.12
CA SER A 96 -4.26 -0.05 5.36
C SER A 96 -4.01 -0.86 6.63
N GLU A 97 -5.11 -1.14 7.33
CA GLU A 97 -5.21 -2.11 8.43
C GLU A 97 -6.48 -2.92 8.19
N ARG A 98 -6.36 -4.25 8.15
CA ARG A 98 -7.49 -5.10 7.84
C ARG A 98 -7.40 -6.44 8.52
N VAL A 99 -8.56 -6.92 9.02
CA VAL A 99 -8.75 -8.31 9.41
C VAL A 99 -9.87 -8.90 8.56
N ALA A 100 -9.62 -10.05 7.96
CA ALA A 100 -10.63 -10.86 7.28
C ALA A 100 -10.73 -12.21 8.01
N SER A 101 -11.94 -12.62 8.33
CA SER A 101 -12.19 -13.86 9.09
C SER A 101 -13.07 -14.81 8.30
N ILE A 102 -12.76 -16.10 8.41
CA ILE A 102 -13.52 -17.20 7.81
C ILE A 102 -13.74 -18.21 8.90
N PHE A 103 -14.97 -18.71 9.00
CA PHE A 103 -15.32 -19.83 9.88
C PHE A 103 -15.16 -21.14 9.14
N PHE A 104 -14.35 -22.05 9.69
CA PHE A 104 -13.99 -23.29 9.06
C PHE A 104 -13.67 -24.38 10.09
N ASN A 105 -14.22 -25.59 9.95
CA ASN A 105 -13.97 -26.73 10.85
C ASN A 105 -13.97 -26.35 12.34
N ASN A 106 -14.98 -25.60 12.78
CA ASN A 106 -15.08 -25.08 14.13
C ASN A 106 -13.89 -24.18 14.56
N LYS A 107 -13.18 -23.59 13.60
CA LYS A 107 -12.10 -22.62 13.82
C LYS A 107 -12.38 -21.34 13.06
N CYS A 108 -11.83 -20.25 13.55
CA CYS A 108 -11.78 -18.97 12.83
C CYS A 108 -10.40 -18.81 12.22
N PHE A 109 -10.34 -18.73 10.91
CA PHE A 109 -9.12 -18.35 10.19
C PHE A 109 -9.13 -16.85 9.97
N ASN A 110 -8.27 -16.14 10.70
CA ASN A 110 -8.19 -14.70 10.69
C ASN A 110 -6.95 -14.25 9.92
N THR A 111 -7.15 -13.57 8.81
CA THR A 111 -6.08 -12.98 8.02
C THR A 111 -5.92 -11.52 8.41
N TYR A 112 -4.82 -11.20 9.06
CA TYR A 112 -4.43 -9.83 9.40
C TYR A 112 -3.54 -9.26 8.31
N SER A 113 -3.84 -8.06 7.86
CA SER A 113 -3.08 -7.38 6.81
C SER A 113 -2.81 -5.95 7.21
N VAL A 114 -1.59 -5.49 6.98
CA VAL A 114 -1.16 -4.12 7.17
C VAL A 114 -0.44 -3.63 5.93
N GLY A 115 -0.64 -2.38 5.57
CA GLY A 115 0.06 -1.70 4.50
C GLY A 115 0.64 -0.39 4.97
N ALA A 116 1.79 -0.02 4.41
CA ALA A 116 2.39 1.29 4.56
C ALA A 116 3.17 1.66 3.30
N GLN A 117 3.45 2.94 3.15
CA GLN A 117 4.20 3.49 2.03
C GLN A 117 5.35 4.34 2.56
N VAL A 118 6.53 4.16 2.00
CA VAL A 118 7.62 5.13 2.15
C VAL A 118 7.43 6.18 1.06
N ILE A 119 7.12 7.40 1.46
CA ILE A 119 6.81 8.51 0.55
C ILE A 119 7.90 9.56 0.68
N ILE A 120 8.44 9.98 -0.47
CA ILE A 120 9.34 11.14 -0.56
C ILE A 120 8.63 12.25 -1.29
N PHE A 121 8.64 13.43 -0.72
CA PHE A 121 8.02 14.61 -1.30
C PHE A 121 8.91 15.85 -1.17
N SER A 122 8.69 16.80 -2.05
CA SER A 122 9.30 18.13 -2.00
C SER A 122 8.56 18.98 -0.97
N THR A 123 9.27 19.59 -0.04
CA THR A 123 8.65 20.48 0.95
C THR A 123 8.28 21.84 0.34
N LYS A 124 8.86 22.20 -0.81
CA LYS A 124 8.64 23.47 -1.49
C LYS A 124 7.26 23.54 -2.16
N ASP A 125 6.90 22.51 -2.89
CA ASP A 125 5.68 22.46 -3.71
C ASP A 125 4.76 21.31 -3.35
N GLN A 126 5.11 20.55 -2.30
CA GLN A 126 4.37 19.40 -1.79
C GLN A 126 4.17 18.28 -2.83
N SER A 127 4.97 18.28 -3.90
CA SER A 127 4.91 17.24 -4.91
C SER A 127 5.46 15.91 -4.38
N ILE A 128 4.76 14.82 -4.69
CA ILE A 128 5.21 13.47 -4.37
C ILE A 128 6.19 13.01 -5.45
N LEU A 129 7.39 12.66 -5.03
CA LEU A 129 8.50 12.33 -5.92
C LEU A 129 8.79 10.83 -5.96
N SER A 130 8.49 10.11 -4.89
CA SER A 130 8.67 8.66 -4.82
C SER A 130 7.69 8.04 -3.86
N ILE A 131 7.18 6.85 -4.22
CA ILE A 131 6.33 6.01 -3.36
C ILE A 131 6.86 4.59 -3.44
N LYS A 132 7.12 4.00 -2.28
CA LYS A 132 7.50 2.58 -2.14
C LYS A 132 6.50 1.90 -1.21
N PRO A 133 5.47 1.23 -1.77
CA PRO A 133 4.45 0.57 -0.98
C PRO A 133 4.93 -0.78 -0.42
N HIS A 134 4.49 -1.07 0.80
CA HIS A 134 4.73 -2.33 1.51
C HIS A 134 3.44 -2.90 2.05
N THR A 135 3.31 -4.20 2.02
CA THR A 135 2.19 -4.92 2.63
C THR A 135 2.71 -6.16 3.33
N ALA A 136 2.20 -6.45 4.52
CA ALA A 136 2.38 -7.73 5.18
C ALA A 136 1.02 -8.36 5.47
N ARG A 137 1.01 -9.70 5.52
CA ARG A 137 -0.16 -10.48 5.82
C ARG A 137 0.23 -11.70 6.62
N LYS A 138 -0.51 -11.99 7.70
CA LYS A 138 -0.32 -13.18 8.52
C LYS A 138 -1.67 -13.84 8.78
N LEU A 139 -1.72 -15.17 8.66
CA LEU A 139 -2.90 -15.98 8.89
C LEU A 139 -2.80 -16.63 10.27
N TYR A 140 -3.89 -16.57 11.02
CA TYR A 140 -4.01 -17.19 12.33
C TYR A 140 -5.26 -18.07 12.38
N SER A 141 -5.18 -19.18 13.10
CA SER A 141 -6.32 -20.06 13.39
C SER A 141 -6.66 -19.95 14.87
N ASP A 142 -7.86 -19.48 15.16
CA ASP A 142 -8.35 -19.25 16.50
C ASP A 142 -9.66 -20.01 16.76
N ASP A 143 -10.00 -20.24 18.02
CA ASP A 143 -11.31 -20.79 18.38
C ASP A 143 -12.39 -19.71 18.25
N PRO A 144 -13.60 -20.06 17.78
CA PRO A 144 -14.68 -19.10 17.68
C PRO A 144 -15.12 -18.64 19.08
N VAL A 145 -15.40 -17.36 19.22
CA VAL A 145 -16.01 -16.80 20.43
C VAL A 145 -17.53 -16.96 20.31
N GLN A 146 -18.14 -17.72 21.22
CA GLN A 146 -19.59 -18.00 21.21
C GLN A 146 -20.10 -18.56 19.86
N GLY A 147 -19.27 -19.33 19.15
CA GLY A 147 -19.60 -19.88 17.85
C GLY A 147 -19.50 -18.90 16.68
N SER A 148 -18.94 -17.71 16.89
CA SER A 148 -18.80 -16.67 15.89
C SER A 148 -17.35 -16.22 15.72
N CYS A 149 -16.96 -15.89 14.48
CA CYS A 149 -15.70 -15.24 14.17
C CYS A 149 -15.81 -13.69 14.18
N LYS A 150 -17.02 -13.16 14.39
CA LYS A 150 -17.26 -11.71 14.43
C LYS A 150 -16.82 -11.08 15.75
N ASP A 151 -16.97 -11.84 16.84
CA ASP A 151 -16.76 -11.35 18.20
C ASP A 151 -15.33 -11.57 18.68
N ARG A 152 -14.36 -11.14 17.85
CA ARG A 152 -12.94 -11.20 18.25
C ARG A 152 -12.67 -10.20 19.38
N ARG A 153 -11.79 -10.62 20.29
CA ARG A 153 -11.32 -9.72 21.35
C ARG A 153 -10.36 -8.67 20.77
N SER A 154 -10.59 -7.41 21.05
CA SER A 154 -9.75 -6.29 20.58
C SER A 154 -8.29 -6.42 21.01
N GLN A 155 -8.03 -7.02 22.18
CA GLN A 155 -6.69 -7.31 22.69
C GLN A 155 -5.93 -8.29 21.78
N ILE A 156 -6.62 -9.29 21.24
CA ILE A 156 -6.02 -10.26 20.30
C ILE A 156 -5.68 -9.54 18.99
N ASP A 157 -6.55 -8.69 18.47
CA ASP A 157 -6.28 -7.93 17.24
C ASP A 157 -5.05 -7.03 17.44
N LEU A 158 -4.97 -6.29 18.55
CA LEU A 158 -3.81 -5.46 18.89
C LEU A 158 -2.52 -6.28 18.95
N LEU A 159 -2.56 -7.44 19.61
CA LEU A 159 -1.42 -8.35 19.73
C LEU A 159 -0.95 -8.86 18.35
N ARG A 160 -1.88 -9.28 17.48
CA ARG A 160 -1.60 -9.81 16.13
C ARG A 160 -0.98 -8.74 15.22
N PHE A 161 -1.51 -7.51 15.25
CA PHE A 161 -0.87 -6.41 14.50
C PHE A 161 0.52 -6.10 15.04
N SER A 162 0.72 -6.15 16.34
CA SER A 162 2.04 -5.98 16.95
C SER A 162 3.04 -7.05 16.49
N GLU A 163 2.62 -8.32 16.43
CA GLU A 163 3.46 -9.39 15.89
C GLU A 163 3.89 -9.11 14.45
N ILE A 164 2.98 -8.59 13.62
CA ILE A 164 3.30 -8.25 12.23
C ILE A 164 4.30 -7.10 12.17
N PHE A 165 4.03 -6.00 12.88
CA PHE A 165 4.91 -4.83 12.85
C PHE A 165 6.31 -5.15 13.35
N TYR A 166 6.42 -5.90 14.44
CA TYR A 166 7.69 -6.13 15.12
C TYR A 166 8.35 -7.47 14.82
N GLY A 167 7.77 -8.29 13.94
CA GLY A 167 8.34 -9.61 13.62
C GLY A 167 8.36 -10.58 14.81
N LEU A 168 7.46 -10.39 15.76
CA LEU A 168 7.35 -11.28 16.92
C LEU A 168 6.62 -12.56 16.56
N ASP A 169 6.96 -13.64 17.24
CA ASP A 169 6.24 -14.90 17.18
C ASP A 169 5.82 -15.28 18.61
N ILE A 170 4.67 -14.76 19.00
CA ILE A 170 4.11 -15.02 20.33
C ILE A 170 3.39 -16.36 20.27
N SER A 171 3.86 -17.35 21.03
CA SER A 171 3.24 -18.67 21.06
C SER A 171 1.79 -18.59 21.56
N LYS A 172 0.90 -19.42 21.00
CA LYS A 172 -0.51 -19.45 21.42
C LYS A 172 -0.71 -19.71 22.93
N SER A 173 0.24 -20.40 23.58
CA SER A 173 0.24 -20.61 25.02
C SER A 173 0.34 -19.32 25.82
N ASN A 174 1.01 -18.32 25.26
CA ASN A 174 1.25 -17.03 25.93
C ASN A 174 0.13 -16.00 25.69
N TYR A 175 -0.80 -16.28 24.76
CA TYR A 175 -1.94 -15.35 24.55
C TYR A 175 -2.82 -15.19 25.78
N LYS A 176 -2.94 -16.23 26.60
CA LYS A 176 -3.74 -16.18 27.83
C LYS A 176 -3.23 -15.12 28.79
N ASP A 177 -1.93 -14.81 28.72
CA ASP A 177 -1.29 -13.80 29.58
C ASP A 177 -1.64 -12.38 29.13
N TYR A 178 -2.01 -12.21 27.85
CA TYR A 178 -2.33 -10.90 27.26
C TYR A 178 -3.84 -10.60 27.21
N ILE A 179 -4.70 -11.62 27.17
CA ILE A 179 -6.15 -11.44 26.95
C ILE A 179 -6.83 -10.61 28.06
N ASN A 180 -6.27 -10.62 29.27
CA ASN A 180 -6.82 -9.91 30.42
C ASN A 180 -6.09 -8.58 30.71
N LEU A 181 -5.10 -8.22 29.90
CA LEU A 181 -4.36 -6.97 30.04
C LEU A 181 -5.09 -5.82 29.37
N GLU A 182 -4.88 -4.62 29.88
CA GLU A 182 -5.26 -3.40 29.19
C GLU A 182 -4.35 -3.15 27.97
N ASP A 183 -4.83 -2.42 26.99
CA ASP A 183 -4.08 -2.13 25.75
C ASP A 183 -2.68 -1.55 26.02
N ALA A 184 -2.55 -0.67 27.01
CA ALA A 184 -1.28 -0.06 27.39
C ALA A 184 -0.27 -1.07 27.95
N GLU A 185 -0.75 -2.08 28.69
CA GLU A 185 0.08 -3.15 29.24
C GLU A 185 0.55 -4.09 28.13
N ILE A 186 -0.34 -4.43 27.20
CA ILE A 186 0.00 -5.22 26.01
C ILE A 186 1.09 -4.53 25.20
N ILE A 187 0.91 -3.23 24.91
CA ILE A 187 1.88 -2.44 24.14
C ILE A 187 3.22 -2.39 24.87
N SER A 188 3.23 -2.17 26.18
CA SER A 188 4.45 -2.13 26.98
C SER A 188 5.20 -3.46 26.98
N ALA A 189 4.51 -4.58 27.16
CA ALA A 189 5.10 -5.90 27.13
C ALA A 189 5.73 -6.24 25.77
N ILE A 190 5.01 -5.95 24.69
CA ILE A 190 5.49 -6.12 23.32
C ILE A 190 6.70 -5.23 23.04
N GLN A 191 6.69 -3.99 23.51
CA GLN A 191 7.79 -3.04 23.39
C GLN A 191 9.08 -3.62 23.98
N ILE A 192 9.00 -4.10 25.21
CA ILE A 192 10.14 -4.70 25.92
C ILE A 192 10.68 -5.89 25.14
N GLU A 193 9.82 -6.79 24.70
CA GLU A 193 10.22 -8.00 23.97
C GLU A 193 10.82 -7.64 22.60
N SER A 194 10.23 -6.72 21.86
CA SER A 194 10.73 -6.31 20.54
C SER A 194 12.08 -5.60 20.61
N LEU A 195 12.31 -4.77 21.65
CA LEU A 195 13.57 -4.08 21.85
C LEU A 195 14.67 -5.05 22.32
N LYS A 196 14.36 -5.97 23.23
CA LYS A 196 15.28 -6.97 23.74
C LYS A 196 15.88 -7.82 22.61
N ASN A 197 15.05 -8.28 21.70
CA ASN A 197 15.45 -9.20 20.63
C ASN A 197 15.74 -8.48 19.30
N LYS A 198 15.56 -7.16 19.22
CA LYS A 198 15.61 -6.36 17.98
C LYS A 198 14.75 -6.98 16.85
N SER A 199 13.67 -7.64 17.20
CA SER A 199 12.80 -8.35 16.26
C SER A 199 12.19 -7.43 15.19
N TYR A 200 12.01 -6.14 15.51
CA TYR A 200 11.54 -5.12 14.59
C TYR A 200 12.45 -4.90 13.35
N ALA A 201 13.71 -5.32 13.41
CA ALA A 201 14.67 -5.25 12.31
C ALA A 201 14.93 -6.64 11.69
N SER A 202 14.19 -7.68 12.08
CA SER A 202 14.29 -9.02 11.49
C SER A 202 13.53 -9.15 10.18
N ASP A 203 13.86 -10.14 9.37
CA ASP A 203 13.18 -10.42 8.09
C ASP A 203 11.70 -10.74 8.24
N ASN A 204 11.26 -11.15 9.43
CA ASN A 204 9.86 -11.41 9.75
C ASN A 204 9.07 -10.14 10.10
N SER A 205 9.75 -9.01 10.29
CA SER A 205 9.13 -7.74 10.65
C SER A 205 8.61 -7.00 9.41
N PHE A 206 7.43 -6.40 9.54
CA PHE A 206 6.92 -5.46 8.56
C PHE A 206 7.78 -4.19 8.43
N LEU A 207 8.51 -3.80 9.48
CA LEU A 207 9.36 -2.62 9.48
C LEU A 207 10.67 -2.82 8.71
N GLN A 208 11.18 -4.05 8.60
CA GLN A 208 12.46 -4.33 7.95
C GLN A 208 12.53 -3.86 6.49
N PRO A 209 11.59 -4.19 5.59
CA PRO A 209 11.61 -3.68 4.23
C PRO A 209 11.39 -2.16 4.15
N ILE A 210 10.70 -1.57 5.13
CA ILE A 210 10.56 -0.11 5.25
C ILE A 210 11.93 0.51 5.54
N PHE A 211 12.67 -0.01 6.53
CA PHE A 211 14.04 0.43 6.82
C PHE A 211 14.96 0.30 5.60
N SER A 212 14.90 -0.83 4.90
CA SER A 212 15.69 -1.05 3.69
C SER A 212 15.41 0.01 2.63
N ASN A 213 14.15 0.39 2.42
CA ASN A 213 13.81 1.45 1.47
C ASN A 213 14.21 2.84 1.94
N ILE A 214 14.14 3.12 3.24
CA ILE A 214 14.63 4.38 3.77
C ILE A 214 16.16 4.48 3.53
N PHE A 215 16.92 3.48 3.93
CA PHE A 215 18.39 3.50 3.78
C PHE A 215 18.86 3.49 2.32
N SER A 216 18.08 2.92 1.40
CA SER A 216 18.38 2.92 -0.04
C SER A 216 17.89 4.16 -0.78
N ALA A 217 17.17 5.06 -0.13
CA ALA A 217 16.67 6.27 -0.77
C ALA A 217 17.83 7.20 -1.14
N ASN A 218 17.88 7.61 -2.41
CA ASN A 218 18.93 8.48 -2.94
C ASN A 218 18.29 9.62 -3.74
N PRO A 219 18.60 10.88 -3.44
CA PRO A 219 18.08 12.03 -4.19
C PRO A 219 18.33 11.96 -5.69
N LYS A 220 19.41 11.31 -6.11
CA LYS A 220 19.78 11.17 -7.53
C LYS A 220 18.84 10.25 -8.31
N ASP A 221 18.14 9.35 -7.61
CA ASP A 221 17.22 8.39 -8.22
C ASP A 221 15.78 8.94 -8.27
N ILE A 222 15.59 10.18 -7.79
CA ILE A 222 14.28 10.82 -7.71
C ILE A 222 14.08 11.67 -8.94
N ASN A 223 13.20 11.23 -9.82
CA ASN A 223 12.76 12.01 -10.97
C ASN A 223 11.44 12.69 -10.65
N ALA A 224 11.41 14.03 -10.77
CA ALA A 224 10.15 14.75 -10.70
C ALA A 224 9.24 14.32 -11.86
N THR A 225 8.02 13.96 -11.56
CA THR A 225 7.00 13.68 -12.58
C THR A 225 6.34 14.99 -13.01
N ASN A 226 6.02 15.11 -14.30
CA ASN A 226 5.35 16.30 -14.82
C ASN A 226 3.86 16.34 -14.45
N PHE A 227 3.30 15.23 -13.98
CA PHE A 227 1.87 15.09 -13.70
C PHE A 227 1.65 14.35 -12.37
N PHE A 228 0.61 14.78 -11.67
CA PHE A 228 0.11 14.08 -10.48
C PHE A 228 -0.89 13.01 -10.90
N VAL A 229 -0.48 11.77 -10.77
CA VAL A 229 -1.29 10.60 -11.11
C VAL A 229 -1.65 9.82 -9.85
N GLY A 230 -2.89 9.38 -9.75
CA GLY A 230 -3.34 8.64 -8.57
C GLY A 230 -4.56 7.78 -8.83
N ILE A 231 -5.07 7.18 -7.76
CA ILE A 231 -6.36 6.51 -7.77
C ILE A 231 -7.42 7.54 -7.41
N ASP A 232 -8.28 7.86 -8.37
CA ASP A 232 -9.35 8.85 -8.18
C ASP A 232 -10.51 8.25 -7.39
N ASP A 233 -10.98 7.04 -7.77
CA ASP A 233 -11.98 6.29 -7.02
C ASP A 233 -11.80 4.77 -7.18
N VAL A 234 -12.38 4.06 -6.22
CA VAL A 234 -12.64 2.61 -6.30
C VAL A 234 -14.12 2.39 -6.17
N VAL A 235 -14.74 1.91 -7.23
CA VAL A 235 -16.17 1.65 -7.31
C VAL A 235 -16.42 0.15 -7.14
N ILE A 236 -17.26 -0.23 -6.18
CA ILE A 236 -17.80 -1.58 -6.08
C ILE A 236 -19.22 -1.49 -6.67
N GLU A 237 -19.42 -2.10 -7.82
CA GLU A 237 -20.74 -2.11 -8.48
C GLU A 237 -21.76 -2.89 -7.63
N ASN A 238 -23.04 -2.59 -7.80
CA ASN A 238 -24.13 -3.14 -6.97
C ASN A 238 -24.11 -4.67 -6.93
N LEU A 239 -23.86 -5.33 -8.07
CA LEU A 239 -23.74 -6.78 -8.13
C LEU A 239 -22.60 -7.30 -7.21
N ALA A 240 -21.42 -6.73 -7.32
CA ALA A 240 -20.28 -7.12 -6.47
C ALA A 240 -20.57 -6.81 -4.99
N LEU A 241 -21.20 -5.67 -4.72
CA LEU A 241 -21.55 -5.26 -3.37
C LEU A 241 -22.55 -6.21 -2.70
N SER A 242 -23.62 -6.59 -3.43
CA SER A 242 -24.60 -7.56 -2.95
C SER A 242 -23.96 -8.93 -2.68
N GLN A 243 -23.08 -9.38 -3.57
CA GLN A 243 -22.30 -10.61 -3.38
C GLN A 243 -21.42 -10.54 -2.14
N MET A 244 -20.71 -9.41 -1.92
CA MET A 244 -19.86 -9.21 -0.74
C MET A 244 -20.66 -9.11 0.56
N ARG A 245 -21.94 -8.77 0.51
CA ARG A 245 -22.85 -8.73 1.66
C ARG A 245 -23.61 -10.03 1.90
N GLY A 246 -23.44 -11.03 1.03
CA GLY A 246 -24.18 -12.29 1.13
C GLY A 246 -25.68 -12.15 0.80
N GLU A 247 -26.07 -11.12 0.02
CA GLU A 247 -27.47 -10.93 -0.41
C GLU A 247 -27.84 -12.00 -1.45
N SER A 248 -28.81 -12.84 -1.13
CA SER A 248 -29.10 -14.13 -1.79
C SER A 248 -29.65 -14.08 -3.22
N GLU A 249 -30.05 -12.92 -3.74
CA GLU A 249 -30.67 -12.82 -5.07
C GLU A 249 -29.71 -13.16 -6.25
N TYR A 250 -28.41 -13.25 -5.99
CA TYR A 250 -27.40 -13.44 -7.03
C TYR A 250 -26.57 -14.72 -6.89
N SER A 251 -26.86 -15.55 -5.92
CA SER A 251 -26.22 -16.85 -5.72
C SER A 251 -26.94 -17.95 -6.50
N GLU A 252 -27.02 -17.85 -7.82
CA GLU A 252 -27.43 -18.99 -8.63
C GLU A 252 -26.40 -20.14 -8.44
N ASN A 253 -26.73 -21.06 -7.55
CA ASN A 253 -26.13 -22.39 -7.33
C ASN A 253 -24.91 -22.53 -6.43
N TYR A 254 -24.27 -21.49 -5.89
CA TYR A 254 -23.22 -21.64 -4.88
C TYR A 254 -23.29 -20.51 -3.87
N GLU A 255 -23.62 -20.85 -2.63
CA GLU A 255 -23.57 -19.91 -1.51
C GLU A 255 -22.12 -19.49 -1.27
N PHE A 256 -21.85 -18.19 -1.37
CA PHE A 256 -20.64 -17.65 -0.81
C PHE A 256 -20.79 -17.68 0.71
N SER A 257 -19.77 -18.18 1.41
CA SER A 257 -19.70 -17.96 2.85
C SER A 257 -19.70 -16.46 3.12
N ASP A 258 -20.45 -16.01 4.13
CA ASP A 258 -20.48 -14.59 4.51
C ASP A 258 -19.06 -14.00 4.60
N PHE A 259 -18.83 -12.84 3.97
CA PHE A 259 -17.59 -12.11 4.13
C PHE A 259 -17.61 -11.38 5.48
N PHE A 260 -17.28 -12.12 6.53
CA PHE A 260 -17.26 -11.59 7.88
C PHE A 260 -16.33 -10.39 8.01
N GLY A 261 -16.84 -9.29 8.56
CA GLY A 261 -16.08 -8.05 8.72
C GLY A 261 -15.92 -7.26 7.43
N PHE A 262 -16.76 -7.50 6.39
CA PHE A 262 -16.75 -6.67 5.20
C PHE A 262 -17.05 -5.22 5.54
N ASN A 263 -16.06 -4.37 5.31
CA ASN A 263 -16.19 -2.92 5.35
C ASN A 263 -15.85 -2.38 3.97
N GLN A 264 -16.86 -1.80 3.31
CA GLN A 264 -16.73 -1.28 1.95
C GLN A 264 -15.61 -0.24 1.83
N SER A 265 -15.45 0.64 2.82
CA SER A 265 -14.41 1.67 2.80
C SER A 265 -13.02 1.07 2.89
N ILE A 266 -12.81 0.11 3.81
CA ILE A 266 -11.54 -0.59 3.97
C ILE A 266 -11.21 -1.39 2.70
N TYR A 267 -12.22 -2.05 2.10
CA TYR A 267 -12.01 -2.82 0.87
C TYR A 267 -11.62 -1.93 -0.31
N LYS A 268 -12.24 -0.74 -0.45
CA LYS A 268 -11.86 0.24 -1.48
C LYS A 268 -10.42 0.71 -1.30
N ILE A 269 -10.02 1.02 -0.06
CA ILE A 269 -8.64 1.40 0.25
C ILE A 269 -7.68 0.27 -0.13
N TRP A 270 -7.97 -0.97 0.29
CA TRP A 270 -7.16 -2.13 -0.06
C TRP A 270 -7.00 -2.29 -1.58
N ALA A 271 -8.09 -2.23 -2.35
CA ALA A 271 -8.04 -2.40 -3.80
C ALA A 271 -7.23 -1.28 -4.47
N GLY A 272 -7.42 -0.03 -4.06
CA GLY A 272 -6.63 1.10 -4.55
C GLY A 272 -5.14 0.95 -4.26
N GLN A 273 -4.79 0.50 -3.05
CA GLN A 273 -3.40 0.25 -2.67
C GLN A 273 -2.77 -0.91 -3.43
N GLN A 274 -3.52 -1.99 -3.70
CA GLN A 274 -2.99 -3.10 -4.52
C GLN A 274 -2.63 -2.62 -5.93
N PHE A 275 -3.49 -1.85 -6.58
CA PHE A 275 -3.18 -1.29 -7.89
C PHE A 275 -1.98 -0.33 -7.86
N SER A 276 -1.98 0.62 -6.92
CA SER A 276 -0.87 1.59 -6.74
C SER A 276 0.46 0.88 -6.56
N LYS A 277 0.48 -0.18 -5.73
CA LYS A 277 1.66 -1.01 -5.50
C LYS A 277 2.21 -1.59 -6.80
N TRP A 278 1.38 -2.29 -7.56
CA TRP A 278 1.82 -2.93 -8.79
C TRP A 278 2.29 -1.92 -9.84
N PHE A 279 1.55 -0.81 -9.99
CA PHE A 279 1.91 0.23 -10.94
C PHE A 279 3.22 0.92 -10.55
N SER A 280 3.37 1.36 -9.30
CA SER A 280 4.57 2.01 -8.81
C SER A 280 5.81 1.11 -8.88
N GLN A 281 5.68 -0.18 -8.52
CA GLN A 281 6.78 -1.14 -8.61
C GLN A 281 7.19 -1.42 -10.06
N THR A 282 6.22 -1.51 -10.96
CA THR A 282 6.49 -1.84 -12.37
C THR A 282 7.10 -0.69 -13.14
N TYR A 283 6.65 0.53 -12.89
CA TYR A 283 7.07 1.71 -13.65
C TYR A 283 8.02 2.64 -12.91
N ASN A 284 8.29 2.37 -11.65
CA ASN A 284 8.98 3.31 -10.75
C ASN A 284 8.36 4.72 -10.80
N TYR A 285 7.03 4.77 -10.94
CA TYR A 285 6.25 6.00 -11.07
C TYR A 285 5.45 6.23 -9.78
N PRO A 286 5.53 7.42 -9.15
CA PRO A 286 4.80 7.69 -7.92
C PRO A 286 3.31 7.88 -8.23
N ILE A 287 2.48 6.95 -7.76
CA ILE A 287 1.03 7.08 -7.78
C ILE A 287 0.54 7.60 -6.45
N ILE A 288 -0.18 8.73 -6.46
CA ILE A 288 -0.79 9.29 -5.26
C ILE A 288 -1.77 8.27 -4.67
N PRO A 289 -1.61 7.94 -3.36
CA PRO A 289 -2.39 6.89 -2.72
C PRO A 289 -3.88 7.21 -2.69
N PHE A 290 -4.69 6.16 -2.76
CA PHE A 290 -6.13 6.30 -2.56
C PHE A 290 -6.43 6.63 -1.10
N ILE A 291 -7.07 7.78 -0.88
CA ILE A 291 -7.59 8.22 0.41
C ILE A 291 -9.11 8.36 0.27
N LYS A 292 -9.85 7.86 1.25
CA LYS A 292 -11.31 7.97 1.24
C LYS A 292 -11.76 9.43 1.13
N GLY A 293 -12.55 9.74 0.11
CA GLY A 293 -13.09 11.08 -0.16
C GLY A 293 -12.71 11.59 -1.55
N LYS A 294 -13.45 12.59 -2.04
CA LYS A 294 -13.18 13.18 -3.36
C LYS A 294 -11.83 13.90 -3.39
N ALA A 295 -11.24 13.97 -4.56
CA ALA A 295 -9.91 14.45 -4.89
C ALA A 295 -9.53 15.89 -4.42
N LEU A 296 -10.45 16.66 -3.86
CA LEU A 296 -10.21 18.01 -3.40
C LEU A 296 -9.89 18.02 -1.89
N GLY A 297 -8.68 18.48 -1.52
CA GLY A 297 -8.25 18.69 -0.14
C GLY A 297 -7.93 17.38 0.59
N ARG A 298 -7.05 16.55 0.02
CA ARG A 298 -6.53 15.34 0.66
C ARG A 298 -5.44 15.73 1.65
N ASP A 299 -5.81 16.02 2.88
CA ASP A 299 -4.85 16.32 3.92
C ASP A 299 -4.36 15.02 4.57
N VAL A 300 -3.05 14.90 4.69
CA VAL A 300 -2.37 13.83 5.40
C VAL A 300 -1.74 14.41 6.65
N ALA A 301 -2.13 13.92 7.81
CA ALA A 301 -1.52 14.31 9.06
C ALA A 301 -0.19 13.56 9.26
N ILE A 302 0.91 14.28 9.31
CA ILE A 302 2.24 13.76 9.59
C ILE A 302 2.57 14.05 11.04
N LYS A 303 2.89 13.01 11.82
CA LYS A 303 3.44 13.18 13.15
C LYS A 303 4.95 13.13 13.12
N PHE A 304 5.61 14.21 13.54
CA PHE A 304 7.06 14.27 13.58
C PHE A 304 7.66 13.19 14.48
N ALA A 305 8.78 12.64 14.03
CA ALA A 305 9.40 11.47 14.64
C ALA A 305 9.87 11.72 16.08
N ASP A 306 10.35 12.91 16.38
CA ASP A 306 10.90 13.31 17.67
C ASP A 306 9.84 13.87 18.62
N THR A 307 9.06 14.85 18.20
CA THR A 307 8.11 15.57 19.06
C THR A 307 6.72 14.95 19.08
N GLY A 308 6.30 14.31 17.98
CA GLY A 308 4.93 13.84 17.78
C GLY A 308 3.96 14.97 17.43
N GLU A 309 4.45 16.18 17.20
CA GLU A 309 3.65 17.28 16.67
C GLU A 309 3.06 16.95 15.29
N ILE A 310 1.91 17.51 15.00
CA ILE A 310 1.17 17.20 13.78
C ILE A 310 1.38 18.33 12.78
N LEU A 311 1.85 17.96 11.60
CA LEU A 311 1.81 18.80 10.41
C LEU A 311 0.81 18.23 9.40
N ASN A 312 -0.07 19.07 8.89
CA ASN A 312 -0.99 18.68 7.82
C ASN A 312 -0.32 18.98 6.47
N LEU A 313 -0.12 17.92 5.68
CA LEU A 313 0.33 18.00 4.29
C LEU A 313 -0.88 17.87 3.38
N THR A 314 -1.12 18.87 2.54
CA THR A 314 -2.15 18.80 1.50
C THR A 314 -1.57 18.13 0.27
N LEU A 315 -2.05 16.94 -0.08
CA LEU A 315 -1.65 16.27 -1.30
C LEU A 315 -2.14 17.05 -2.52
N PRO A 316 -1.34 17.14 -3.58
CA PRO A 316 -1.73 17.84 -4.80
C PRO A 316 -2.96 17.18 -5.43
N SER A 317 -3.74 18.00 -6.13
CA SER A 317 -4.84 17.51 -6.98
C SER A 317 -4.29 16.65 -8.09
N LEU A 318 -5.03 15.59 -8.46
CA LEU A 318 -4.63 14.73 -9.57
C LEU A 318 -4.85 15.44 -10.90
N ASP A 319 -3.87 15.36 -11.79
CA ASP A 319 -4.03 15.68 -13.21
C ASP A 319 -4.72 14.51 -13.93
N PHE A 320 -4.27 13.29 -13.62
CA PHE A 320 -4.83 12.06 -14.15
C PHE A 320 -5.16 11.08 -13.02
N GLY A 321 -6.26 10.36 -13.19
CA GLY A 321 -6.75 9.40 -12.21
C GLY A 321 -7.12 8.06 -12.83
N PHE A 322 -6.86 6.99 -12.06
CA PHE A 322 -7.45 5.68 -12.33
C PHE A 322 -8.72 5.52 -11.49
N VAL A 323 -9.78 5.05 -12.12
CA VAL A 323 -10.98 4.56 -11.44
C VAL A 323 -11.00 3.04 -11.58
N LEU A 324 -10.99 2.36 -10.45
CA LEU A 324 -10.99 0.90 -10.38
C LEU A 324 -12.41 0.44 -10.07
N LYS A 325 -13.03 -0.33 -10.96
CA LYS A 325 -14.36 -0.87 -10.76
C LYS A 325 -14.30 -2.37 -10.50
N ILE A 326 -14.84 -2.81 -9.37
CA ILE A 326 -15.09 -4.21 -9.05
C ILE A 326 -16.53 -4.49 -9.44
N ARG A 327 -16.72 -5.26 -10.54
CA ARG A 327 -18.01 -5.38 -11.23
C ARG A 327 -18.83 -6.58 -10.79
N GLY A 328 -18.16 -7.61 -10.29
CA GLY A 328 -18.82 -8.83 -9.83
C GLY A 328 -17.83 -9.94 -9.51
N LEU A 329 -18.33 -10.93 -8.81
CA LEU A 329 -17.62 -12.13 -8.41
C LEU A 329 -18.43 -13.36 -8.83
N LYS A 330 -17.78 -14.47 -9.17
CA LYS A 330 -18.49 -15.70 -9.53
C LYS A 330 -17.66 -16.93 -9.14
N LYS A 331 -18.25 -17.82 -8.34
CA LYS A 331 -17.72 -19.15 -8.09
C LYS A 331 -18.37 -20.14 -9.05
N VAL A 332 -17.61 -21.03 -9.64
CA VAL A 332 -18.09 -22.05 -10.58
C VAL A 332 -17.41 -23.37 -10.26
N LYS A 333 -18.19 -24.43 -10.11
CA LYS A 333 -17.64 -25.78 -10.10
C LYS A 333 -17.27 -26.16 -11.54
N LEU A 334 -16.01 -26.46 -11.76
CA LEU A 334 -15.42 -26.79 -13.07
C LEU A 334 -15.36 -28.29 -13.30
N ASP A 335 -15.08 -29.07 -12.24
CA ASP A 335 -14.96 -30.53 -12.30
C ASP A 335 -15.26 -31.16 -10.93
N GLU A 336 -15.58 -32.44 -10.92
CA GLU A 336 -15.89 -33.20 -9.72
C GLU A 336 -15.47 -34.67 -9.88
N SER A 337 -14.84 -35.20 -8.86
CA SER A 337 -14.55 -36.64 -8.70
C SER A 337 -15.13 -37.19 -7.41
N SER A 338 -14.91 -38.45 -7.10
CA SER A 338 -15.38 -39.05 -5.85
C SER A 338 -14.87 -38.36 -4.58
N HIS A 339 -13.66 -37.77 -4.63
CA HIS A 339 -12.96 -37.23 -3.46
C HIS A 339 -12.59 -35.75 -3.60
N ARG A 340 -12.68 -35.16 -4.81
CA ARG A 340 -12.21 -33.84 -5.09
C ARG A 340 -13.21 -33.06 -5.95
N GLU A 341 -13.19 -31.77 -5.77
CA GLU A 341 -13.91 -30.79 -6.58
C GLU A 341 -12.93 -29.74 -7.09
N VAL A 342 -13.14 -29.27 -8.30
CA VAL A 342 -12.36 -28.16 -8.90
C VAL A 342 -13.26 -26.97 -9.00
N PHE A 343 -12.89 -25.90 -8.35
CA PHE A 343 -13.61 -24.63 -8.42
C PHE A 343 -12.81 -23.56 -9.13
N GLY A 344 -13.55 -22.65 -9.77
CA GLY A 344 -13.04 -21.41 -10.32
C GLY A 344 -13.65 -20.21 -9.63
N TRP A 345 -12.82 -19.31 -9.10
CA TRP A 345 -13.23 -18.01 -8.54
C TRP A 345 -12.89 -16.92 -9.53
N ALA A 346 -13.92 -16.40 -10.17
CA ALA A 346 -13.80 -15.32 -11.13
C ALA A 346 -14.06 -13.98 -10.46
N ALA A 347 -13.13 -13.03 -10.65
CA ALA A 347 -13.35 -11.62 -10.38
C ALA A 347 -13.46 -10.87 -11.72
N PHE A 348 -14.38 -9.90 -11.78
CA PHE A 348 -14.61 -9.03 -12.94
C PHE A 348 -14.32 -7.60 -12.54
N GLY A 349 -13.44 -6.95 -13.27
CA GLY A 349 -13.04 -5.57 -13.03
C GLY A 349 -13.12 -4.71 -14.28
N GLU A 350 -13.01 -3.42 -14.07
CA GLU A 350 -12.79 -2.44 -15.12
C GLU A 350 -11.82 -1.39 -14.59
N ILE A 351 -10.84 -1.03 -15.40
CA ILE A 351 -9.87 0.01 -15.10
C ILE A 351 -10.10 1.14 -16.08
N GLU A 352 -10.49 2.28 -15.56
CA GLU A 352 -10.67 3.51 -16.34
C GLU A 352 -9.53 4.46 -16.04
N PHE A 353 -9.13 5.21 -17.04
CA PHE A 353 -8.14 6.28 -16.93
C PHE A 353 -8.76 7.59 -17.39
N HIS A 354 -8.67 8.61 -16.57
CA HIS A 354 -9.34 9.89 -16.73
C HIS A 354 -8.35 11.05 -16.69
N ASN A 355 -8.69 12.11 -17.41
CA ASN A 355 -8.24 13.45 -17.04
C ASN A 355 -9.20 13.95 -15.96
N VAL A 356 -8.69 14.17 -14.74
CA VAL A 356 -9.55 14.41 -13.57
C VAL A 356 -10.34 15.71 -13.73
N GLY A 357 -11.65 15.60 -13.53
CA GLY A 357 -12.58 16.74 -13.70
C GLY A 357 -12.97 17.07 -15.13
N ILE A 358 -12.44 16.36 -16.14
CA ILE A 358 -12.74 16.60 -17.55
C ILE A 358 -13.49 15.41 -18.14
N GLU A 359 -12.79 14.32 -18.45
CA GLU A 359 -13.39 13.16 -19.12
C GLU A 359 -12.62 11.86 -18.92
N MET A 360 -13.31 10.75 -19.19
CA MET A 360 -12.68 9.45 -19.33
C MET A 360 -11.92 9.39 -20.66
N ILE A 361 -10.62 9.08 -20.58
CA ILE A 361 -9.75 8.97 -21.75
C ILE A 361 -9.81 7.56 -22.34
N THR A 362 -9.76 6.54 -21.50
CA THR A 362 -9.79 5.14 -21.94
C THR A 362 -10.21 4.21 -20.81
N SER A 363 -10.79 3.06 -21.15
CA SER A 363 -11.13 2.01 -20.19
C SER A 363 -10.86 0.62 -20.72
N ILE A 364 -10.72 -0.35 -19.81
CA ILE A 364 -10.58 -1.76 -20.14
C ILE A 364 -11.33 -2.62 -19.12
N LYS A 365 -12.13 -3.55 -19.64
CA LYS A 365 -12.81 -4.58 -18.84
C LYS A 365 -11.96 -5.83 -18.78
N LEU A 366 -11.73 -6.33 -17.59
CA LEU A 366 -10.87 -7.45 -17.28
C LEU A 366 -11.57 -8.49 -16.42
N LYS A 367 -11.13 -9.71 -16.52
CA LYS A 367 -11.47 -10.79 -15.58
C LYS A 367 -10.23 -11.60 -15.24
N ASN A 368 -10.24 -12.16 -14.06
CA ASN A 368 -9.29 -13.18 -13.66
C ASN A 368 -10.06 -14.35 -13.05
N VAL A 369 -9.59 -15.56 -13.25
CA VAL A 369 -10.14 -16.78 -12.69
C VAL A 369 -9.03 -17.53 -11.97
N LEU A 370 -9.15 -17.65 -10.66
CA LEU A 370 -8.34 -18.54 -9.87
C LEU A 370 -8.98 -19.93 -9.88
N THR A 371 -8.23 -20.95 -10.20
CA THR A 371 -8.72 -22.34 -10.19
C THR A 371 -7.95 -23.12 -9.13
N GLU A 372 -8.68 -23.82 -8.25
CA GLU A 372 -8.11 -24.69 -7.25
C GLU A 372 -8.86 -26.03 -7.17
N GLU A 373 -8.12 -27.08 -6.89
CA GLU A 373 -8.62 -28.40 -6.60
C GLU A 373 -8.71 -28.58 -5.08
N ILE A 374 -9.85 -28.99 -4.58
CA ILE A 374 -10.18 -29.07 -3.16
C ILE A 374 -10.73 -30.44 -2.84
N ASN A 375 -10.33 -31.04 -1.71
CA ASN A 375 -10.97 -32.26 -1.24
C ASN A 375 -12.40 -31.96 -0.77
N LYS A 376 -13.34 -32.85 -1.02
CA LYS A 376 -14.76 -32.64 -0.66
C LYS A 376 -15.02 -32.49 0.85
N VAL A 377 -14.05 -32.84 1.65
CA VAL A 377 -14.11 -32.71 3.12
C VAL A 377 -13.50 -31.39 3.62
N ASP A 378 -12.83 -30.63 2.72
CA ASP A 378 -12.20 -29.38 3.07
C ASP A 378 -13.16 -28.22 2.76
N ASP A 379 -13.25 -27.27 3.66
CA ASP A 379 -13.97 -26.02 3.39
C ASP A 379 -13.12 -25.07 2.54
N VAL A 380 -13.77 -24.14 1.90
CA VAL A 380 -13.19 -23.30 0.87
C VAL A 380 -13.11 -21.85 1.33
N ASP A 381 -11.92 -21.27 1.26
CA ASP A 381 -11.75 -19.82 1.44
C ASP A 381 -12.20 -19.04 0.19
N ASP A 382 -13.50 -18.91 0.00
CA ASP A 382 -14.06 -18.17 -1.14
C ASP A 382 -13.54 -16.74 -1.20
N TRP A 383 -13.47 -16.07 -0.06
CA TRP A 383 -13.07 -14.65 -0.01
C TRP A 383 -11.58 -14.43 -0.19
N GLY A 384 -10.75 -15.32 0.34
CA GLY A 384 -9.33 -15.34 0.04
C GLY A 384 -9.10 -15.51 -1.46
N ASN A 385 -9.80 -16.46 -2.08
CA ASN A 385 -9.70 -16.75 -3.50
C ASN A 385 -10.22 -15.59 -4.38
N PHE A 386 -11.32 -14.94 -4.03
CA PHE A 386 -11.78 -13.74 -4.71
C PHE A 386 -10.82 -12.57 -4.56
N ASN A 387 -10.24 -12.38 -3.37
CA ASN A 387 -9.24 -11.33 -3.15
C ASN A 387 -7.99 -11.58 -3.98
N VAL A 388 -7.52 -12.83 -4.07
CA VAL A 388 -6.40 -13.21 -4.94
C VAL A 388 -6.76 -12.94 -6.41
N SER A 389 -7.96 -13.33 -6.84
CA SER A 389 -8.42 -13.12 -8.22
C SER A 389 -8.53 -11.63 -8.56
N THR A 390 -9.07 -10.81 -7.65
CA THR A 390 -9.15 -9.35 -7.80
C THR A 390 -7.76 -8.71 -7.87
N ASN A 391 -6.85 -9.08 -6.97
CA ASN A 391 -5.48 -8.55 -6.98
C ASN A 391 -4.72 -8.94 -8.26
N ARG A 392 -4.96 -10.15 -8.78
CA ARG A 392 -4.38 -10.59 -10.06
C ARG A 392 -4.89 -9.77 -11.24
N ILE A 393 -6.14 -9.27 -11.24
CA ILE A 393 -6.59 -8.34 -12.28
C ILE A 393 -5.65 -7.15 -12.35
N PHE A 394 -5.31 -6.53 -11.22
CA PHE A 394 -4.45 -5.35 -11.16
C PHE A 394 -3.01 -5.68 -11.54
N LYS A 395 -2.46 -6.72 -10.90
CA LYS A 395 -1.08 -7.16 -11.16
C LYS A 395 -0.85 -7.51 -12.62
N ASP A 396 -1.68 -8.42 -13.16
CA ASP A 396 -1.50 -8.93 -14.51
C ASP A 396 -1.75 -7.84 -15.56
N TYR A 397 -2.68 -6.91 -15.31
CA TYR A 397 -2.89 -5.75 -16.16
C TYR A 397 -1.63 -4.90 -16.26
N VAL A 398 -0.99 -4.59 -15.14
CA VAL A 398 0.23 -3.79 -15.10
C VAL A 398 1.41 -4.55 -15.70
N ASP A 399 1.61 -5.81 -15.36
CA ASP A 399 2.72 -6.62 -15.89
C ASP A 399 2.63 -6.77 -17.41
N ASN A 400 1.42 -7.04 -17.93
CA ASN A 400 1.18 -7.20 -19.37
C ASN A 400 1.28 -5.90 -20.16
N SER A 401 1.28 -4.75 -19.49
CA SER A 401 1.53 -3.46 -20.14
C SER A 401 2.98 -3.28 -20.59
N LYS A 402 3.93 -3.94 -19.91
CA LYS A 402 5.36 -3.97 -20.33
C LYS A 402 5.64 -5.06 -21.34
N LYS A 403 5.16 -6.28 -21.08
CA LYS A 403 5.38 -7.44 -21.93
C LYS A 403 4.11 -8.26 -22.02
N LEU A 404 3.38 -8.06 -23.10
CA LEU A 404 2.07 -8.67 -23.31
C LEU A 404 2.18 -10.20 -23.53
N ASP A 405 1.57 -10.97 -22.63
CA ASP A 405 1.27 -12.39 -22.84
C ASP A 405 -0.05 -12.55 -23.61
N LYS A 406 0.02 -13.15 -24.79
CA LYS A 406 -1.17 -13.39 -25.64
C LYS A 406 -2.15 -14.36 -25.00
N ASN A 407 -1.66 -15.36 -24.25
CA ASN A 407 -2.52 -16.34 -23.59
C ASN A 407 -3.31 -15.68 -22.46
N TRP A 408 -2.65 -14.82 -21.67
CA TRP A 408 -3.33 -14.02 -20.68
C TRP A 408 -4.38 -13.11 -21.31
N LEU A 409 -4.03 -12.36 -22.36
CA LEU A 409 -4.94 -11.40 -22.99
C LEU A 409 -6.24 -12.08 -23.45
N SER A 410 -6.15 -13.24 -24.09
CA SER A 410 -7.31 -13.98 -24.59
C SER A 410 -8.25 -14.48 -23.48
N LYS A 411 -7.74 -14.67 -22.25
CA LYS A 411 -8.48 -15.10 -21.09
C LYS A 411 -9.03 -13.92 -20.27
N ALA A 412 -8.25 -12.84 -20.19
CA ALA A 412 -8.54 -11.71 -19.32
C ALA A 412 -9.53 -10.69 -19.91
N THR A 413 -9.56 -10.53 -21.24
CA THR A 413 -10.39 -9.52 -21.90
C THR A 413 -10.83 -9.95 -23.29
N LYS A 414 -11.85 -9.27 -23.82
CA LYS A 414 -12.29 -9.43 -25.23
C LYS A 414 -11.49 -8.58 -26.21
N LEU A 415 -10.60 -7.71 -25.72
CA LEU A 415 -9.80 -6.84 -26.58
C LEU A 415 -8.74 -7.61 -27.36
N LYS A 416 -8.48 -7.17 -28.60
CA LYS A 416 -7.36 -7.64 -29.37
C LYS A 416 -6.05 -6.96 -28.92
N LYS A 417 -4.90 -7.59 -29.23
CA LYS A 417 -3.57 -7.05 -28.91
C LYS A 417 -3.41 -5.56 -29.28
N LYS A 418 -3.88 -5.16 -30.47
CA LYS A 418 -3.75 -3.79 -30.98
C LYS A 418 -4.52 -2.80 -30.09
N GLU A 419 -5.69 -3.18 -29.63
CA GLU A 419 -6.56 -2.35 -28.77
C GLU A 419 -5.98 -2.23 -27.36
N PHE A 420 -5.49 -3.33 -26.80
CA PHE A 420 -4.81 -3.32 -25.50
C PHE A 420 -3.57 -2.43 -25.51
N ASN A 421 -2.71 -2.58 -26.53
CA ASN A 421 -1.54 -1.72 -26.66
C ASN A 421 -1.92 -0.25 -26.87
N LYS A 422 -2.97 0.03 -27.66
CA LYS A 422 -3.48 1.41 -27.81
C LYS A 422 -3.91 2.00 -26.48
N HIS A 423 -4.65 1.23 -25.66
CA HIS A 423 -5.08 1.65 -24.33
C HIS A 423 -3.88 2.07 -23.46
N PHE A 424 -2.85 1.21 -23.37
CA PHE A 424 -1.67 1.52 -22.57
C PHE A 424 -0.79 2.64 -23.13
N ASN A 425 -0.66 2.72 -24.45
CA ASN A 425 0.11 3.81 -25.09
C ASN A 425 -0.54 5.18 -24.84
N ILE A 426 -1.87 5.24 -24.77
CA ILE A 426 -2.58 6.47 -24.38
C ILE A 426 -2.21 6.84 -22.95
N ILE A 427 -2.26 5.91 -22.00
CA ILE A 427 -1.92 6.17 -20.61
C ILE A 427 -0.47 6.65 -20.49
N LYS A 428 0.49 5.89 -21.04
CA LYS A 428 1.91 6.23 -21.00
C LYS A 428 2.18 7.62 -21.55
N LYS A 429 1.62 7.93 -22.72
CA LYS A 429 1.76 9.25 -23.34
C LYS A 429 1.18 10.38 -22.49
N SER A 430 0.00 10.13 -21.87
CA SER A 430 -0.66 11.15 -21.04
C SER A 430 0.15 11.50 -19.79
N ILE A 431 0.83 10.53 -19.18
CA ILE A 431 1.58 10.75 -17.94
C ILE A 431 3.09 10.90 -18.15
N GLY A 432 3.54 10.94 -19.40
CA GLY A 432 4.96 11.13 -19.71
C GLY A 432 5.84 9.92 -19.39
N LEU A 433 5.28 8.71 -19.36
CA LEU A 433 6.08 7.49 -19.26
C LEU A 433 6.72 7.22 -20.62
N GLU A 434 8.03 7.43 -20.71
CA GLU A 434 8.80 7.01 -21.88
C GLU A 434 8.88 5.47 -21.94
N ASP A 435 8.86 4.92 -23.15
CA ASP A 435 9.16 3.52 -23.36
C ASP A 435 10.65 3.29 -23.02
N GLY A 436 10.91 2.74 -21.82
CA GLY A 436 12.24 2.34 -21.39
C GLY A 436 12.72 1.08 -22.14
#